data_81ad6c6483ae702cc02201fdb387dba7
#
_entry.id   81ad6c6483ae702cc02201fdb387dba7
#
_cell.length_a   1.000
_cell.length_b   1.000
_cell.length_c   1.000
_cell.angle_alpha   90.00
_cell.angle_beta   90.00
_cell.angle_gamma   90.00
#
_symmetry.space_group_name_H-M   'P 1'
#
loop_
_entity.id
_entity.type
_entity.pdbx_description
1 polymer ?
#
loop_
_entity_poly.entity_id
_entity_poly.type
_entity_poly.pdbx_seq_one_letter_code
_entity_poly.pdbx_strand_id
1 'polypeptide(L)'
;MKLRVAAIAFLLAVLATGITWLSFQPVMLRLVEALRVAAPAGTASRHVLETAQQFLPLYLGLDLVIVVLVAFGILYFTVARPLRAVEREMQALQRLDWTPEEGSGGPLLSRFQASLRRTAAALQAERGLTRAQLAELAAANEQLTRAQAELVASERLATVGRLAAGVAHEIGNPLSGVLGWLSVAQTRSAADPELSGYLGELEAEVRRIDGIVRSLLDLGRPARPQLGPVPVAELIQNAARLVGSGPEFREVSLETEVDPEVVALADPGPLSQVLINLLINAAQAIGGPGTIKVLGGAEAGRVRIEVLDSGPGVPAELRDRIFEPFFTTKSGGKGTGLGLAVSQHLMRAMSGDISVGESPHGGGKFTVSLPAV
;
A
#
# COMPACT_ATOMS: atom_id res chain seq x y z
N MET A 1 -3.32 52.71 -5.14
CA MET A 1 -3.63 54.14 -5.24
C MET A 1 -3.15 54.95 -4.03
N LYS A 2 -3.45 54.51 -2.79
CA LYS A 2 -3.05 55.25 -1.55
C LYS A 2 -1.53 55.33 -1.32
N LEU A 3 -0.75 54.32 -1.74
CA LEU A 3 0.72 54.33 -1.63
C LEU A 3 1.37 55.38 -2.53
N ARG A 4 0.85 55.53 -3.75
CA ARG A 4 1.27 56.59 -4.68
C ARG A 4 0.92 58.00 -4.16
N VAL A 5 -0.27 58.13 -3.53
CA VAL A 5 -0.71 59.37 -2.92
C VAL A 5 0.16 59.72 -1.70
N ALA A 6 0.47 58.75 -0.83
CA ALA A 6 1.35 58.93 0.31
C ALA A 6 2.80 59.27 -0.12
N ALA A 7 3.33 58.61 -1.14
CA ALA A 7 4.67 58.93 -1.69
C ALA A 7 4.72 60.29 -2.36
N ILE A 8 3.68 60.70 -3.06
CA ILE A 8 3.55 62.02 -3.67
C ILE A 8 3.41 63.08 -2.58
N ALA A 9 2.56 62.87 -1.56
CA ALA A 9 2.41 63.79 -0.44
C ALA A 9 3.73 63.97 0.34
N PHE A 10 4.48 62.87 0.57
CA PHE A 10 5.80 62.91 1.17
C PHE A 10 6.80 63.71 0.32
N LEU A 11 6.88 63.43 -0.97
CA LEU A 11 7.76 64.13 -1.90
C LEU A 11 7.43 65.66 -1.93
N LEU A 12 6.14 65.99 -1.95
CA LEU A 12 5.66 67.36 -1.90
C LEU A 12 6.01 68.04 -0.55
N ALA A 13 5.90 67.32 0.58
CA ALA A 13 6.26 67.85 1.88
C ALA A 13 7.77 68.11 1.97
N VAL A 14 8.63 67.20 1.51
CA VAL A 14 10.07 67.36 1.45
C VAL A 14 10.44 68.47 0.52
N LEU A 15 9.81 68.57 -0.64
CA LEU A 15 10.03 69.62 -1.63
C LEU A 15 9.60 70.99 -1.07
N ALA A 16 8.40 71.09 -0.44
CA ALA A 16 7.91 72.33 0.19
C ALA A 16 8.83 72.80 1.34
N THR A 17 9.29 71.87 2.20
CA THR A 17 10.21 72.14 3.27
C THR A 17 11.59 72.65 2.72
N GLY A 18 12.09 71.97 1.67
CA GLY A 18 13.31 72.37 0.97
C GLY A 18 13.20 73.73 0.33
N ILE A 19 12.06 74.03 -0.32
CA ILE A 19 11.79 75.32 -0.92
C ILE A 19 11.68 76.44 0.15
N THR A 20 10.94 76.16 1.26
CA THR A 20 10.84 77.12 2.37
C THR A 20 12.20 77.42 3.02
N TRP A 21 12.96 76.32 3.21
CA TRP A 21 14.34 76.49 3.74
C TRP A 21 15.21 77.31 2.80
N LEU A 22 15.21 76.98 1.49
CA LEU A 22 16.00 77.71 0.48
C LEU A 22 15.58 79.18 0.35
N SER A 23 14.29 79.48 0.51
CA SER A 23 13.73 80.81 0.42
C SER A 23 13.95 81.66 1.71
N PHE A 24 13.90 80.98 2.87
CA PHE A 24 14.04 81.66 4.16
C PHE A 24 15.50 81.96 4.53
N GLN A 25 16.45 81.16 4.16
CA GLN A 25 17.86 81.28 4.43
C GLN A 25 18.42 82.65 3.96
N PRO A 26 18.26 83.10 2.68
CA PRO A 26 18.79 84.33 2.21
C PRO A 26 18.10 85.53 2.86
N VAL A 27 16.81 85.44 3.22
CA VAL A 27 16.07 86.49 3.90
C VAL A 27 16.61 86.68 5.32
N MET A 28 16.83 85.60 6.06
CA MET A 28 17.39 85.65 7.41
C MET A 28 18.83 86.16 7.40
N LEU A 29 19.67 85.74 6.44
CA LEU A 29 21.04 86.31 6.32
C LEU A 29 21.02 87.77 6.03
N ARG A 30 20.15 88.26 5.14
CA ARG A 30 20.01 89.72 4.86
C ARG A 30 19.50 90.51 6.06
N LEU A 31 18.54 89.92 6.82
CA LEU A 31 17.99 90.51 8.02
C LEU A 31 19.10 90.70 9.11
N VAL A 32 19.86 89.60 9.34
CA VAL A 32 20.98 89.66 10.29
C VAL A 32 22.01 90.66 9.85
N GLU A 33 22.32 90.75 8.55
CA GLU A 33 23.27 91.74 8.00
C GLU A 33 22.75 93.15 8.11
N ALA A 34 21.46 93.40 7.82
CA ALA A 34 20.83 94.71 7.99
C ALA A 34 20.80 95.16 9.46
N LEU A 35 20.52 94.28 10.38
CA LEU A 35 20.58 94.55 11.81
C LEU A 35 22.02 94.84 12.30
N ARG A 36 22.99 94.13 11.71
CA ARG A 36 24.42 94.39 11.99
C ARG A 36 24.85 95.81 11.56
N VAL A 37 24.40 96.24 10.38
CA VAL A 37 24.75 97.64 9.86
C VAL A 37 24.02 98.67 10.67
N ALA A 38 22.82 98.44 11.15
CA ALA A 38 22.03 99.38 11.93
C ALA A 38 22.44 99.48 13.40
N ALA A 39 23.20 98.53 13.92
CA ALA A 39 23.60 98.51 15.33
C ALA A 39 24.76 99.51 15.60
N PRO A 40 24.72 100.32 16.70
CA PRO A 40 25.77 101.22 17.08
C PRO A 40 27.10 100.55 17.32
N ALA A 41 28.21 101.17 16.86
CA ALA A 41 29.55 100.58 17.01
C ALA A 41 29.93 100.47 18.50
N GLY A 42 30.41 99.26 18.89
CA GLY A 42 30.90 99.06 20.27
C GLY A 42 29.84 98.54 21.26
N THR A 43 28.65 98.20 20.82
CA THR A 43 27.61 97.69 21.70
C THR A 43 27.62 96.13 21.76
N ALA A 44 27.23 95.61 22.92
CA ALA A 44 27.06 94.12 23.10
C ALA A 44 26.13 93.49 22.03
N SER A 45 25.25 94.29 21.46
CA SER A 45 24.34 93.87 20.39
C SER A 45 25.03 93.42 19.10
N ARG A 46 26.20 94.06 18.74
CA ARG A 46 26.98 93.63 17.57
C ARG A 46 27.61 92.25 17.76
N HIS A 47 28.14 91.99 18.92
CA HIS A 47 28.69 90.63 19.22
C HIS A 47 27.67 89.52 19.13
N VAL A 48 26.46 89.79 19.63
CA VAL A 48 25.33 88.79 19.52
C VAL A 48 24.97 88.60 18.07
N LEU A 49 24.90 89.62 17.24
CA LEU A 49 24.56 89.49 15.80
C LEU A 49 25.68 88.83 15.00
N GLU A 50 26.93 89.02 15.31
CA GLU A 50 28.07 88.32 14.67
C GLU A 50 28.03 86.81 15.01
N THR A 51 27.79 86.48 16.26
CA THR A 51 27.67 85.13 16.72
C THR A 51 26.44 84.42 16.06
N ALA A 52 25.30 85.11 15.99
CA ALA A 52 24.11 84.61 15.33
C ALA A 52 24.33 84.36 13.83
N GLN A 53 25.04 85.27 13.14
CA GLN A 53 25.36 85.10 11.71
C GLN A 53 26.28 83.87 11.46
N GLN A 54 27.20 83.62 12.37
CA GLN A 54 28.15 82.56 12.29
C GLN A 54 27.46 81.16 12.49
N PHE A 55 26.51 81.10 13.42
CA PHE A 55 25.83 79.82 13.76
C PHE A 55 24.52 79.59 13.02
N LEU A 56 23.90 80.62 12.40
CA LEU A 56 22.65 80.50 11.67
C LEU A 56 22.64 79.37 10.59
N PRO A 57 23.68 79.26 9.71
CA PRO A 57 23.70 78.18 8.71
C PRO A 57 23.81 76.80 9.35
N LEU A 58 24.46 76.65 10.50
CA LEU A 58 24.57 75.41 11.23
C LEU A 58 23.20 74.96 11.79
N TYR A 59 22.45 75.91 12.41
CA TYR A 59 21.09 75.62 12.92
C TYR A 59 20.14 75.29 11.80
N LEU A 60 20.14 76.05 10.70
CA LEU A 60 19.28 75.69 9.53
C LEU A 60 19.63 74.38 8.89
N GLY A 61 20.93 74.06 8.88
CA GLY A 61 21.35 72.68 8.40
C GLY A 61 20.89 71.54 9.31
N LEU A 62 20.94 71.76 10.63
CA LEU A 62 20.48 70.76 11.61
C LEU A 62 18.97 70.57 11.52
N ASP A 63 18.18 71.66 11.40
CA ASP A 63 16.72 71.54 11.21
C ASP A 63 16.35 70.76 9.95
N LEU A 64 17.04 70.99 8.83
CA LEU A 64 16.81 70.27 7.61
C LEU A 64 17.07 68.79 7.81
N VAL A 65 18.16 68.42 8.49
CA VAL A 65 18.46 66.97 8.78
C VAL A 65 17.37 66.34 9.66
N ILE A 66 16.91 67.07 10.69
CA ILE A 66 15.83 66.58 11.57
C ILE A 66 14.55 66.34 10.78
N VAL A 67 14.16 67.32 9.93
CA VAL A 67 12.93 67.14 9.08
C VAL A 67 13.06 65.99 8.15
N VAL A 68 14.21 65.78 7.50
CA VAL A 68 14.45 64.64 6.61
C VAL A 68 14.39 63.30 7.38
N LEU A 69 14.98 63.22 8.56
CA LEU A 69 14.95 62.03 9.41
C LEU A 69 13.54 61.70 9.89
N VAL A 70 12.77 62.68 10.32
CA VAL A 70 11.37 62.49 10.73
C VAL A 70 10.51 62.03 9.55
N ALA A 71 10.66 62.66 8.38
CA ALA A 71 9.95 62.27 7.19
C ALA A 71 10.29 60.86 6.73
N PHE A 72 11.58 60.46 6.77
CA PHE A 72 12.03 59.11 6.50
C PHE A 72 11.48 58.10 7.50
N GLY A 73 11.47 58.46 8.79
CA GLY A 73 10.84 57.62 9.83
C GLY A 73 9.36 57.38 9.57
N ILE A 74 8.60 58.43 9.25
CA ILE A 74 7.18 58.32 8.93
C ILE A 74 6.98 57.41 7.72
N LEU A 75 7.74 57.57 6.64
CA LEU A 75 7.66 56.70 5.45
C LEU A 75 8.01 55.26 5.76
N TYR A 76 9.05 55.04 6.54
CA TYR A 76 9.45 53.69 6.95
C TYR A 76 8.36 52.97 7.75
N PHE A 77 7.78 53.62 8.76
CA PHE A 77 6.77 53.00 9.62
C PHE A 77 5.39 52.86 8.94
N THR A 78 5.01 53.83 8.08
CA THR A 78 3.68 53.80 7.44
C THR A 78 3.62 52.97 6.16
N VAL A 79 4.74 52.79 5.45
CA VAL A 79 4.75 52.15 4.13
C VAL A 79 5.70 50.94 4.08
N ALA A 80 6.99 51.15 4.40
CA ALA A 80 8.00 50.12 4.15
C ALA A 80 7.85 48.91 5.06
N ARG A 81 7.55 49.13 6.34
CA ARG A 81 7.38 48.05 7.32
C ARG A 81 6.15 47.14 7.01
N PRO A 82 4.95 47.69 6.77
CA PRO A 82 3.80 46.85 6.43
C PRO A 82 3.93 46.17 5.07
N LEU A 83 4.62 46.77 4.08
CA LEU A 83 4.84 46.13 2.78
C LEU A 83 5.73 44.88 2.90
N ARG A 84 6.79 44.92 3.72
CA ARG A 84 7.65 43.78 3.98
C ARG A 84 6.95 42.67 4.75
N ALA A 85 5.95 42.99 5.57
CA ALA A 85 5.12 42.00 6.23
C ALA A 85 4.27 41.22 5.22
N VAL A 86 3.63 41.91 4.28
CA VAL A 86 2.85 41.27 3.19
C VAL A 86 3.72 40.40 2.29
N GLU A 87 4.93 40.88 1.96
CA GLU A 87 5.86 40.10 1.13
C GLU A 87 6.30 38.78 1.82
N ARG A 88 6.58 38.84 3.12
CA ARG A 88 6.88 37.64 3.92
C ARG A 88 5.71 36.63 3.99
N GLU A 89 4.48 37.14 4.18
CA GLU A 89 3.28 36.31 4.18
C GLU A 89 3.04 35.65 2.82
N MET A 90 3.26 36.39 1.71
CA MET A 90 3.17 35.80 0.37
C MET A 90 4.21 34.69 0.12
N GLN A 91 5.43 34.87 0.58
CA GLN A 91 6.49 33.87 0.46
C GLN A 91 6.20 32.62 1.33
N ALA A 92 5.64 32.80 2.52
CA ALA A 92 5.21 31.71 3.39
C ALA A 92 4.03 30.92 2.77
N LEU A 93 3.11 31.59 2.10
CA LEU A 93 2.03 30.98 1.33
C LEU A 93 2.55 30.10 0.17
N GLN A 94 3.59 30.55 -0.54
CA GLN A 94 4.23 29.77 -1.60
C GLN A 94 4.93 28.52 -1.08
N ARG A 95 5.44 28.55 0.15
CA ARG A 95 6.10 27.40 0.81
C ARG A 95 5.15 26.46 1.53
N LEU A 96 3.82 26.78 1.59
CA LEU A 96 2.78 26.00 2.28
C LEU A 96 2.94 25.89 3.82
N ASP A 97 3.88 26.62 4.41
CA ASP A 97 4.18 26.67 5.86
C ASP A 97 3.67 27.98 6.49
N TRP A 98 2.45 28.36 6.15
CA TRP A 98 1.92 29.65 6.60
C TRP A 98 1.30 29.54 8.00
N THR A 99 1.96 30.17 8.98
CA THR A 99 1.42 30.46 10.30
C THR A 99 1.05 31.95 10.37
N PRO A 100 -0.20 32.31 10.68
CA PRO A 100 -0.62 33.71 10.71
C PRO A 100 0.05 34.46 11.87
N GLU A 101 0.90 35.44 11.57
CA GLU A 101 1.31 36.47 12.56
C GLU A 101 0.21 37.53 12.67
N GLU A 102 -0.27 37.78 13.88
CA GLU A 102 -1.16 38.91 14.16
C GLU A 102 -0.34 40.22 14.09
N GLY A 103 -0.36 40.87 12.93
CA GLY A 103 0.42 42.05 12.67
C GLY A 103 -0.43 43.29 12.44
N SER A 104 0.00 44.39 13.04
CA SER A 104 -0.53 45.73 12.99
C SER A 104 -0.53 46.31 11.57
N GLY A 105 -1.66 46.26 10.91
CA GLY A 105 -1.89 46.92 9.62
C GLY A 105 -3.25 47.63 9.62
N GLY A 106 -3.36 48.75 8.93
CA GLY A 106 -4.63 49.51 8.84
C GLY A 106 -5.77 48.70 8.18
N PRO A 107 -7.03 49.20 8.24
CA PRO A 107 -8.25 48.44 7.89
C PRO A 107 -8.28 47.84 6.47
N LEU A 108 -7.46 48.29 5.57
CA LEU A 108 -7.32 47.73 4.22
C LEU A 108 -6.40 46.50 4.19
N LEU A 109 -5.31 46.55 4.98
CA LEU A 109 -4.36 45.45 5.06
C LEU A 109 -4.98 44.25 5.79
N SER A 110 -5.78 44.50 6.83
CA SER A 110 -6.52 43.46 7.53
C SER A 110 -7.56 42.74 6.65
N ARG A 111 -8.26 43.48 5.77
CA ARG A 111 -9.20 42.88 4.77
C ARG A 111 -8.46 42.02 3.74
N PHE A 112 -7.31 42.48 3.27
CA PHE A 112 -6.47 41.73 2.34
C PHE A 112 -5.95 40.42 2.97
N GLN A 113 -5.42 40.50 4.19
CA GLN A 113 -4.97 39.35 4.97
C GLN A 113 -6.13 38.34 5.21
N ALA A 114 -7.31 38.83 5.59
CA ALA A 114 -8.48 37.97 5.78
C ALA A 114 -8.90 37.26 4.47
N SER A 115 -8.79 37.95 3.31
CA SER A 115 -9.05 37.31 2.01
C SER A 115 -8.04 36.25 1.66
N LEU A 116 -6.73 36.52 1.88
CA LEU A 116 -5.67 35.54 1.67
C LEU A 116 -5.84 34.30 2.57
N ARG A 117 -6.20 34.51 3.85
CA ARG A 117 -6.48 33.39 4.79
C ARG A 117 -7.61 32.49 4.28
N ARG A 118 -8.72 33.09 3.80
CA ARG A 118 -9.84 32.29 3.25
C ARG A 118 -9.42 31.50 2.03
N THR A 119 -8.68 32.12 1.11
CA THR A 119 -8.20 31.42 -0.10
C THR A 119 -7.20 30.29 0.24
N ALA A 120 -6.28 30.53 1.19
CA ALA A 120 -5.35 29.50 1.65
C ALA A 120 -6.07 28.33 2.30
N ALA A 121 -7.04 28.60 3.18
CA ALA A 121 -7.83 27.57 3.84
C ALA A 121 -8.68 26.76 2.83
N ALA A 122 -9.30 27.43 1.85
CA ALA A 122 -10.04 26.77 0.78
C ALA A 122 -9.13 25.87 -0.07
N LEU A 123 -7.95 26.33 -0.44
CA LEU A 123 -6.99 25.55 -1.22
C LEU A 123 -6.45 24.34 -0.43
N GLN A 124 -6.22 24.49 0.87
CA GLN A 124 -5.81 23.37 1.73
C GLN A 124 -6.93 22.32 1.85
N ALA A 125 -8.17 22.77 2.02
CA ALA A 125 -9.34 21.89 2.07
C ALA A 125 -9.53 21.12 0.74
N GLU A 126 -9.43 21.80 -0.40
CA GLU A 126 -9.52 21.20 -1.74
C GLU A 126 -8.40 20.17 -1.96
N ARG A 127 -7.16 20.49 -1.59
CA ARG A 127 -6.04 19.54 -1.67
C ARG A 127 -6.23 18.34 -0.75
N GLY A 128 -6.78 18.54 0.44
CA GLY A 128 -7.13 17.45 1.34
C GLY A 128 -8.15 16.50 0.72
N LEU A 129 -9.21 17.05 0.15
CA LEU A 129 -10.25 16.27 -0.55
C LEU A 129 -9.67 15.51 -1.75
N THR A 130 -8.87 16.18 -2.59
CA THR A 130 -8.25 15.56 -3.76
C THR A 130 -7.32 14.41 -3.37
N ARG A 131 -6.53 14.56 -2.29
CA ARG A 131 -5.68 13.47 -1.79
C ARG A 131 -6.50 12.29 -1.28
N ALA A 132 -7.59 12.54 -0.57
CA ALA A 132 -8.50 11.48 -0.12
C ALA A 132 -9.13 10.73 -1.30
N GLN A 133 -9.60 11.45 -2.32
CA GLN A 133 -10.14 10.86 -3.54
C GLN A 133 -9.12 10.04 -4.32
N LEU A 134 -7.87 10.52 -4.43
CA LEU A 134 -6.79 9.77 -5.08
C LEU A 134 -6.45 8.49 -4.32
N ALA A 135 -6.44 8.52 -2.98
CA ALA A 135 -6.21 7.33 -2.17
C ALA A 135 -7.35 6.30 -2.31
N GLU A 136 -8.59 6.76 -2.31
CA GLU A 136 -9.77 5.92 -2.54
C GLU A 136 -9.76 5.29 -3.94
N LEU A 137 -9.46 6.09 -4.97
CA LEU A 137 -9.34 5.61 -6.34
C LEU A 137 -8.22 4.58 -6.50
N ALA A 138 -7.07 4.79 -5.86
CA ALA A 138 -5.97 3.84 -5.86
C ALA A 138 -6.36 2.51 -5.22
N ALA A 139 -7.05 2.55 -4.07
CA ALA A 139 -7.56 1.36 -3.39
C ALA A 139 -8.61 0.61 -4.24
N ALA A 140 -9.54 1.33 -4.84
CA ALA A 140 -10.55 0.76 -5.73
C ALA A 140 -9.93 0.13 -6.99
N ASN A 141 -8.91 0.76 -7.58
CA ASN A 141 -8.20 0.23 -8.74
C ASN A 141 -7.41 -1.05 -8.38
N GLU A 142 -6.79 -1.10 -7.21
CA GLU A 142 -6.13 -2.31 -6.73
C GLU A 142 -7.12 -3.47 -6.53
N GLN A 143 -8.28 -3.19 -5.93
CA GLN A 143 -9.35 -4.20 -5.78
C GLN A 143 -9.87 -4.68 -7.13
N LEU A 144 -10.09 -3.76 -8.08
CA LEU A 144 -10.53 -4.11 -9.43
C LEU A 144 -9.51 -4.99 -10.15
N THR A 145 -8.23 -4.66 -10.06
CA THR A 145 -7.15 -5.43 -10.67
C THR A 145 -7.09 -6.85 -10.09
N ARG A 146 -7.23 -6.99 -8.77
CA ARG A 146 -7.30 -8.30 -8.11
C ARG A 146 -8.53 -9.11 -8.57
N ALA A 147 -9.70 -8.48 -8.57
CA ALA A 147 -10.93 -9.14 -9.02
C ALA A 147 -10.87 -9.57 -10.50
N GLN A 148 -10.27 -8.75 -11.37
CA GLN A 148 -10.04 -9.11 -12.77
C GLN A 148 -9.09 -10.30 -12.92
N ALA A 149 -8.00 -10.34 -12.15
CA ALA A 149 -7.08 -11.47 -12.17
C ALA A 149 -7.76 -12.77 -11.72
N GLU A 150 -8.60 -12.70 -10.67
CA GLU A 150 -9.39 -13.83 -10.19
C GLU A 150 -10.41 -14.31 -11.22
N LEU A 151 -11.11 -13.38 -11.88
CA LEU A 151 -12.06 -13.71 -12.94
C LEU A 151 -11.37 -14.41 -14.12
N VAL A 152 -10.23 -13.89 -14.59
CA VAL A 152 -9.47 -14.48 -15.69
C VAL A 152 -8.97 -15.88 -15.30
N ALA A 153 -8.49 -16.06 -14.07
CA ALA A 153 -8.08 -17.37 -13.58
C ALA A 153 -9.26 -18.35 -13.53
N SER A 154 -10.40 -17.91 -13.01
CA SER A 154 -11.64 -18.70 -12.95
C SER A 154 -12.16 -19.07 -14.35
N GLU A 155 -12.15 -18.15 -15.31
CA GLU A 155 -12.59 -18.40 -16.68
C GLU A 155 -11.67 -19.42 -17.40
N ARG A 156 -10.35 -19.30 -17.20
CA ARG A 156 -9.39 -20.29 -17.71
C ARG A 156 -9.67 -21.69 -17.13
N LEU A 157 -9.88 -21.77 -15.82
CA LEU A 157 -10.23 -23.03 -15.15
C LEU A 157 -11.55 -23.60 -15.67
N ALA A 158 -12.58 -22.78 -15.80
CA ALA A 158 -13.88 -23.21 -16.34
C ALA A 158 -13.78 -23.68 -17.82
N THR A 159 -12.90 -23.08 -18.60
CA THR A 159 -12.66 -23.49 -20.00
C THR A 159 -11.92 -24.83 -20.06
N VAL A 160 -10.86 -24.98 -19.27
CA VAL A 160 -10.15 -26.26 -19.11
C VAL A 160 -11.10 -27.35 -18.63
N GLY A 161 -11.98 -27.04 -17.69
CA GLY A 161 -12.96 -28.01 -17.17
C GLY A 161 -14.01 -28.45 -18.17
N ARG A 162 -14.53 -27.53 -18.98
CA ARG A 162 -15.47 -27.91 -20.04
C ARG A 162 -14.83 -28.83 -21.09
N LEU A 163 -13.59 -28.49 -21.49
CA LEU A 163 -12.83 -29.35 -22.40
C LEU A 163 -12.50 -30.71 -21.75
N ALA A 164 -12.09 -30.68 -20.48
CA ALA A 164 -11.78 -31.87 -19.71
C ALA A 164 -12.98 -32.81 -19.57
N ALA A 165 -14.19 -32.28 -19.38
CA ALA A 165 -15.40 -33.08 -19.26
C ALA A 165 -15.70 -33.91 -20.52
N GLY A 166 -15.53 -33.31 -21.72
CA GLY A 166 -15.64 -34.01 -22.98
C GLY A 166 -14.54 -35.05 -23.18
N VAL A 167 -13.29 -34.63 -23.00
CA VAL A 167 -12.10 -35.47 -23.15
C VAL A 167 -12.08 -36.61 -22.14
N ALA A 168 -12.49 -36.37 -20.89
CA ALA A 168 -12.48 -37.39 -19.86
C ALA A 168 -13.52 -38.51 -20.12
N HIS A 169 -14.68 -38.17 -20.67
CA HIS A 169 -15.67 -39.18 -21.05
C HIS A 169 -15.15 -40.02 -22.23
N GLU A 170 -14.51 -39.37 -23.20
CA GLU A 170 -13.93 -40.02 -24.38
C GLU A 170 -12.67 -40.85 -24.07
N ILE A 171 -11.84 -40.43 -23.10
CA ILE A 171 -10.64 -41.16 -22.66
C ILE A 171 -10.98 -42.20 -21.59
N GLY A 172 -11.88 -41.91 -20.66
CA GLY A 172 -12.27 -42.84 -19.59
C GLY A 172 -12.87 -44.17 -20.11
N ASN A 173 -13.62 -44.11 -21.22
CA ASN A 173 -14.19 -45.30 -21.85
C ASN A 173 -13.09 -46.25 -22.36
N PRO A 174 -12.12 -45.88 -23.21
CA PRO A 174 -11.07 -46.79 -23.64
C PRO A 174 -10.14 -47.22 -22.49
N LEU A 175 -9.85 -46.32 -21.52
CA LEU A 175 -9.07 -46.72 -20.34
C LEU A 175 -9.75 -47.82 -19.52
N SER A 176 -11.06 -47.73 -19.31
CA SER A 176 -11.84 -48.78 -18.64
C SER A 176 -11.76 -50.11 -19.41
N GLY A 177 -11.81 -50.05 -20.75
CA GLY A 177 -11.61 -51.21 -21.61
C GLY A 177 -10.21 -51.83 -21.46
N VAL A 178 -9.14 -51.00 -21.48
CA VAL A 178 -7.77 -51.48 -21.28
C VAL A 178 -7.58 -52.10 -19.90
N LEU A 179 -8.11 -51.52 -18.84
CA LEU A 179 -8.07 -52.10 -17.49
C LEU A 179 -8.78 -53.42 -17.43
N GLY A 180 -9.93 -53.57 -18.10
CA GLY A 180 -10.64 -54.86 -18.21
C GLY A 180 -9.80 -55.92 -18.90
N TRP A 181 -9.15 -55.61 -20.03
CA TRP A 181 -8.26 -56.53 -20.72
C TRP A 181 -7.00 -56.88 -19.92
N LEU A 182 -6.42 -55.92 -19.19
CA LEU A 182 -5.28 -56.13 -18.29
C LEU A 182 -5.66 -57.10 -17.16
N SER A 183 -6.83 -56.96 -16.53
CA SER A 183 -7.31 -57.90 -15.50
C SER A 183 -7.45 -59.31 -16.03
N VAL A 184 -8.00 -59.49 -17.25
CA VAL A 184 -8.09 -60.80 -17.89
C VAL A 184 -6.69 -61.36 -18.22
N ALA A 185 -5.77 -60.56 -18.70
CA ALA A 185 -4.40 -60.97 -19.01
C ALA A 185 -3.64 -61.39 -17.73
N GLN A 186 -3.76 -60.63 -16.65
CA GLN A 186 -3.17 -60.97 -15.33
C GLN A 186 -3.69 -62.29 -14.79
N THR A 187 -4.99 -62.56 -14.91
CA THR A 187 -5.59 -63.83 -14.50
C THR A 187 -5.03 -64.99 -15.29
N ARG A 188 -4.78 -64.80 -16.61
CA ARG A 188 -4.25 -65.84 -17.49
C ARG A 188 -2.73 -66.05 -17.38
N SER A 189 -2.01 -65.02 -16.99
CA SER A 189 -0.55 -65.04 -16.85
C SER A 189 -0.05 -65.31 -15.44
N ALA A 190 -0.93 -65.71 -14.52
CA ALA A 190 -0.56 -65.93 -13.11
C ALA A 190 0.56 -66.95 -12.88
N ALA A 191 0.82 -67.83 -13.89
CA ALA A 191 1.90 -68.80 -13.87
C ALA A 191 3.26 -68.27 -14.37
N ASP A 192 3.28 -67.05 -14.96
CA ASP A 192 4.50 -66.36 -15.47
C ASP A 192 4.76 -65.10 -14.66
N PRO A 193 5.74 -65.13 -13.75
CA PRO A 193 6.02 -63.99 -12.87
C PRO A 193 6.52 -62.76 -13.62
N GLU A 194 7.27 -62.94 -14.73
CA GLU A 194 7.82 -61.84 -15.51
C GLU A 194 6.71 -61.10 -16.28
N LEU A 195 5.84 -61.86 -16.94
CA LEU A 195 4.69 -61.30 -17.63
C LEU A 195 3.70 -60.66 -16.66
N SER A 196 3.49 -61.24 -15.48
CA SER A 196 2.67 -60.65 -14.41
C SER A 196 3.24 -59.33 -13.93
N GLY A 197 4.58 -59.22 -13.85
CA GLY A 197 5.27 -57.95 -13.52
C GLY A 197 4.97 -56.85 -14.56
N TYR A 198 5.17 -57.13 -15.84
CA TYR A 198 4.89 -56.16 -16.92
C TYR A 198 3.40 -55.73 -16.97
N LEU A 199 2.49 -56.68 -16.74
CA LEU A 199 1.07 -56.34 -16.68
C LEU A 199 0.70 -55.48 -15.47
N GLY A 200 1.38 -55.66 -14.33
CA GLY A 200 1.26 -54.80 -13.14
C GLY A 200 1.75 -53.37 -13.39
N GLU A 201 2.87 -53.24 -14.09
CA GLU A 201 3.38 -51.91 -14.47
C GLU A 201 2.45 -51.19 -15.45
N LEU A 202 1.91 -51.91 -16.45
CA LEU A 202 0.91 -51.37 -17.37
C LEU A 202 -0.37 -50.94 -16.67
N GLU A 203 -0.86 -51.72 -15.72
CA GLU A 203 -2.05 -51.37 -14.92
C GLU A 203 -1.79 -50.08 -14.10
N ALA A 204 -0.62 -49.96 -13.48
CA ALA A 204 -0.27 -48.81 -12.71
C ALA A 204 -0.24 -47.54 -13.59
N GLU A 205 0.30 -47.60 -14.82
CA GLU A 205 0.34 -46.48 -15.73
C GLU A 205 -1.05 -46.10 -16.26
N VAL A 206 -1.90 -47.05 -16.55
CA VAL A 206 -3.31 -46.81 -16.98
C VAL A 206 -4.11 -46.17 -15.86
N ARG A 207 -3.99 -46.67 -14.62
CA ARG A 207 -4.63 -46.06 -13.44
C ARG A 207 -4.11 -44.63 -13.20
N ARG A 208 -2.85 -44.37 -13.47
CA ARG A 208 -2.27 -43.04 -13.39
C ARG A 208 -2.91 -42.07 -14.39
N ILE A 209 -3.11 -42.52 -15.66
CA ILE A 209 -3.81 -41.72 -16.68
C ILE A 209 -5.25 -41.43 -16.23
N ASP A 210 -5.97 -42.42 -15.72
CA ASP A 210 -7.34 -42.26 -15.19
C ASP A 210 -7.36 -41.18 -14.06
N GLY A 211 -6.39 -41.21 -13.15
CA GLY A 211 -6.24 -40.23 -12.08
C GLY A 211 -6.00 -38.81 -12.60
N ILE A 212 -5.19 -38.65 -13.66
CA ILE A 212 -4.96 -37.34 -14.31
C ILE A 212 -6.27 -36.83 -14.91
N VAL A 213 -6.99 -37.64 -15.63
CA VAL A 213 -8.26 -37.32 -16.29
C VAL A 213 -9.30 -36.87 -15.25
N ARG A 214 -9.44 -37.63 -14.16
CA ARG A 214 -10.35 -37.27 -13.05
C ARG A 214 -9.97 -35.96 -12.39
N SER A 215 -8.69 -35.74 -12.10
CA SER A 215 -8.22 -34.49 -11.51
C SER A 215 -8.49 -33.29 -12.41
N LEU A 216 -8.40 -33.47 -13.74
CA LEU A 216 -8.73 -32.44 -14.71
C LEU A 216 -10.26 -32.15 -14.72
N LEU A 217 -11.09 -33.17 -14.58
CA LEU A 217 -12.54 -33.01 -14.42
C LEU A 217 -12.90 -32.23 -13.17
N ASP A 218 -12.30 -32.59 -12.04
CA ASP A 218 -12.57 -31.95 -10.76
C ASP A 218 -12.19 -30.48 -10.78
N LEU A 219 -11.11 -30.13 -11.49
CA LEU A 219 -10.68 -28.72 -11.65
C LEU A 219 -11.71 -27.91 -12.46
N GLY A 220 -12.41 -28.53 -13.38
CA GLY A 220 -13.34 -27.86 -14.29
C GLY A 220 -14.81 -27.88 -13.86
N ARG A 221 -15.16 -28.63 -12.86
CA ARG A 221 -16.52 -28.65 -12.33
C ARG A 221 -16.73 -27.42 -11.44
N PRO A 222 -17.84 -26.66 -11.62
CA PRO A 222 -18.20 -25.65 -10.64
C PRO A 222 -18.45 -26.37 -9.31
N ALA A 223 -17.53 -26.17 -8.36
CA ALA A 223 -17.70 -26.72 -7.03
C ALA A 223 -18.93 -26.05 -6.37
N ARG A 224 -19.95 -26.81 -6.08
CA ARG A 224 -21.12 -26.41 -5.29
C ARG A 224 -21.14 -27.26 -4.02
N PRO A 225 -20.27 -26.97 -3.06
CA PRO A 225 -20.14 -27.75 -1.85
C PRO A 225 -21.43 -27.67 -1.03
N GLN A 226 -21.83 -28.79 -0.44
CA GLN A 226 -22.91 -28.84 0.54
C GLN A 226 -22.31 -28.57 1.92
N LEU A 227 -22.23 -27.28 2.29
CA LEU A 227 -21.64 -26.88 3.55
C LEU A 227 -22.48 -27.33 4.74
N GLY A 228 -21.84 -27.98 5.69
CA GLY A 228 -22.42 -28.42 6.96
C GLY A 228 -21.34 -28.50 8.05
N PRO A 229 -21.76 -28.78 9.29
CA PRO A 229 -20.83 -29.00 10.38
C PRO A 229 -20.03 -30.29 10.19
N VAL A 230 -18.72 -30.23 10.12
CA VAL A 230 -17.81 -31.35 9.94
C VAL A 230 -16.88 -31.48 11.14
N PRO A 231 -16.95 -32.61 11.90
CA PRO A 231 -15.97 -32.92 12.95
C PRO A 231 -14.59 -33.17 12.33
N VAL A 232 -13.66 -32.25 12.56
CA VAL A 232 -12.34 -32.26 11.89
C VAL A 232 -11.47 -33.44 12.31
N ALA A 233 -11.54 -33.82 13.59
CA ALA A 233 -10.80 -34.97 14.11
C ALA A 233 -11.15 -36.28 13.41
N GLU A 234 -12.44 -36.56 13.23
CA GLU A 234 -12.91 -37.74 12.53
C GLU A 234 -12.50 -37.77 11.06
N LEU A 235 -12.62 -36.62 10.40
CA LEU A 235 -12.25 -36.50 8.99
C LEU A 235 -10.75 -36.74 8.76
N ILE A 236 -9.90 -36.17 9.61
CA ILE A 236 -8.44 -36.36 9.54
C ILE A 236 -8.07 -37.84 9.83
N GLN A 237 -8.68 -38.49 10.84
CA GLN A 237 -8.45 -39.90 11.12
C GLN A 237 -8.89 -40.78 9.98
N ASN A 238 -10.01 -40.45 9.31
CA ASN A 238 -10.48 -41.20 8.15
C ASN A 238 -9.52 -41.05 6.96
N ALA A 239 -9.08 -39.84 6.66
CA ALA A 239 -8.08 -39.56 5.63
C ALA A 239 -6.74 -40.31 5.92
N ALA A 240 -6.24 -40.21 7.15
CA ALA A 240 -5.03 -40.90 7.59
C ALA A 240 -5.11 -42.41 7.43
N ARG A 241 -6.23 -43.04 7.81
CA ARG A 241 -6.45 -44.51 7.62
C ARG A 241 -6.46 -44.90 6.15
N LEU A 242 -7.08 -44.07 5.30
CA LEU A 242 -7.19 -44.35 3.87
C LEU A 242 -5.82 -44.34 3.18
N VAL A 243 -4.95 -43.38 3.52
CA VAL A 243 -3.62 -43.25 2.89
C VAL A 243 -2.57 -44.15 3.54
N GLY A 244 -2.72 -44.49 4.84
CA GLY A 244 -1.70 -45.21 5.61
C GLY A 244 -1.40 -46.63 5.10
N SER A 245 -2.29 -47.26 4.27
CA SER A 245 -2.02 -48.51 3.59
C SER A 245 -1.29 -48.37 2.25
N GLY A 246 -1.06 -47.14 1.79
CA GLY A 246 -0.40 -46.87 0.52
C GLY A 246 1.13 -47.14 0.56
N PRO A 247 1.71 -47.44 -0.61
CA PRO A 247 3.14 -47.75 -0.72
C PRO A 247 4.04 -46.57 -0.26
N GLU A 248 3.58 -45.34 -0.42
CA GLU A 248 4.32 -44.11 -0.03
C GLU A 248 4.42 -43.95 1.49
N PHE A 249 3.57 -44.64 2.27
CA PHE A 249 3.51 -44.52 3.73
C PHE A 249 4.21 -45.69 4.47
N ARG A 250 4.86 -46.64 3.75
CA ARG A 250 5.51 -47.79 4.37
C ARG A 250 6.58 -47.44 5.39
N GLU A 251 7.32 -46.38 5.15
CA GLU A 251 8.43 -45.90 5.99
C GLU A 251 8.15 -44.55 6.62
N VAL A 252 6.92 -44.05 6.50
CA VAL A 252 6.51 -42.73 7.01
C VAL A 252 5.65 -42.90 8.25
N SER A 253 6.06 -42.27 9.36
CA SER A 253 5.22 -42.18 10.56
C SER A 253 4.19 -41.07 10.38
N LEU A 254 2.92 -41.38 10.59
CA LEU A 254 1.82 -40.42 10.52
C LEU A 254 1.26 -40.17 11.92
N GLU A 255 1.41 -38.93 12.42
CA GLU A 255 0.93 -38.49 13.71
C GLU A 255 -0.21 -37.49 13.55
N THR A 256 -1.26 -37.62 14.38
CA THR A 256 -2.40 -36.70 14.35
C THR A 256 -2.63 -36.12 15.76
N GLU A 257 -2.68 -34.79 15.83
CA GLU A 257 -2.93 -34.06 17.06
C GLU A 257 -4.03 -33.01 16.78
N VAL A 258 -5.27 -33.40 17.05
CA VAL A 258 -6.44 -32.62 16.69
C VAL A 258 -7.35 -32.50 17.90
N ASP A 259 -7.78 -31.29 18.21
CA ASP A 259 -8.78 -31.06 19.25
C ASP A 259 -10.12 -31.68 18.82
N PRO A 260 -10.68 -32.64 19.60
CA PRO A 260 -11.91 -33.32 19.26
C PRO A 260 -13.15 -32.42 19.13
N GLU A 261 -13.13 -31.24 19.75
CA GLU A 261 -14.25 -30.30 19.74
C GLU A 261 -14.27 -29.41 18.47
N VAL A 262 -13.23 -29.47 17.64
CA VAL A 262 -13.13 -28.62 16.45
C VAL A 262 -14.10 -29.08 15.37
N VAL A 263 -15.03 -28.18 15.01
CA VAL A 263 -16.01 -28.36 13.95
C VAL A 263 -15.88 -27.28 12.91
N ALA A 264 -15.64 -27.67 11.66
CA ALA A 264 -15.54 -26.76 10.51
C ALA A 264 -16.87 -26.68 9.76
N LEU A 265 -17.17 -25.51 9.18
CA LEU A 265 -18.24 -25.38 8.19
C LEU A 265 -17.68 -25.73 6.82
N ALA A 266 -17.92 -26.98 6.38
CA ALA A 266 -17.33 -27.52 5.16
C ALA A 266 -18.22 -28.60 4.51
N ASP A 267 -17.82 -29.05 3.33
CA ASP A 267 -18.34 -30.27 2.72
C ASP A 267 -17.32 -31.40 2.99
N PRO A 268 -17.72 -32.52 3.65
CA PRO A 268 -16.79 -33.56 4.05
C PRO A 268 -16.07 -34.24 2.87
N GLY A 269 -16.72 -34.36 1.72
CA GLY A 269 -16.14 -35.01 0.53
C GLY A 269 -14.95 -34.20 -0.05
N PRO A 270 -15.16 -32.96 -0.50
CA PRO A 270 -14.11 -32.09 -0.95
C PRO A 270 -12.99 -31.85 0.08
N LEU A 271 -13.34 -31.67 1.36
CA LEU A 271 -12.33 -31.47 2.41
C LEU A 271 -11.48 -32.75 2.62
N SER A 272 -12.08 -33.94 2.59
CA SER A 272 -11.33 -35.20 2.63
C SER A 272 -10.37 -35.33 1.44
N GLN A 273 -10.81 -34.98 0.23
CA GLN A 273 -9.96 -34.98 -0.96
C GLN A 273 -8.74 -34.05 -0.82
N VAL A 274 -8.92 -32.83 -0.27
CA VAL A 274 -7.83 -31.90 0.04
C VAL A 274 -6.84 -32.54 1.01
N LEU A 275 -7.32 -33.11 2.11
CA LEU A 275 -6.44 -33.74 3.12
C LEU A 275 -5.66 -34.91 2.55
N ILE A 276 -6.31 -35.81 1.83
CA ILE A 276 -5.68 -36.97 1.16
C ILE A 276 -4.57 -36.48 0.21
N ASN A 277 -4.87 -35.48 -0.61
CA ASN A 277 -3.89 -34.93 -1.53
C ASN A 277 -2.66 -34.31 -0.80
N LEU A 278 -2.87 -33.57 0.30
CA LEU A 278 -1.79 -33.03 1.09
C LEU A 278 -0.94 -34.11 1.76
N LEU A 279 -1.57 -35.15 2.32
CA LEU A 279 -0.87 -36.30 2.94
C LEU A 279 -0.01 -37.04 1.93
N ILE A 280 -0.58 -37.37 0.74
CA ILE A 280 0.17 -38.01 -0.34
C ILE A 280 1.32 -37.13 -0.82
N ASN A 281 1.11 -35.81 -0.98
CA ASN A 281 2.16 -34.91 -1.38
C ASN A 281 3.30 -34.84 -0.34
N ALA A 282 2.97 -34.84 0.95
CA ALA A 282 3.93 -34.88 2.05
C ALA A 282 4.77 -36.18 2.03
N ALA A 283 4.12 -37.34 1.93
CA ALA A 283 4.81 -38.63 1.85
C ALA A 283 5.74 -38.71 0.64
N GLN A 284 5.29 -38.25 -0.53
CA GLN A 284 6.11 -38.20 -1.74
C GLN A 284 7.28 -37.21 -1.65
N ALA A 285 7.13 -36.12 -0.91
CA ALA A 285 8.22 -35.15 -0.68
C ALA A 285 9.31 -35.73 0.24
N ILE A 286 8.93 -36.52 1.22
CA ILE A 286 9.85 -37.22 2.10
C ILE A 286 10.67 -38.26 1.32
N GLY A 287 10.01 -39.10 0.50
CA GLY A 287 10.66 -40.06 -0.39
C GLY A 287 11.41 -41.21 0.29
N GLY A 288 11.20 -41.46 1.59
CA GLY A 288 11.86 -42.48 2.42
C GLY A 288 11.37 -42.41 3.86
N PRO A 289 12.19 -42.83 4.83
CA PRO A 289 11.85 -42.75 6.26
C PRO A 289 11.63 -41.28 6.69
N GLY A 290 10.52 -41.01 7.38
CA GLY A 290 10.22 -39.68 7.86
C GLY A 290 8.91 -39.58 8.63
N THR A 291 8.50 -38.36 8.94
CA THR A 291 7.32 -38.10 9.76
C THR A 291 6.40 -37.07 9.09
N ILE A 292 5.12 -37.35 9.12
CA ILE A 292 4.06 -36.39 8.80
C ILE A 292 3.28 -36.15 10.09
N LYS A 293 3.12 -34.86 10.47
CA LYS A 293 2.30 -34.49 11.61
C LYS A 293 1.12 -33.64 11.13
N VAL A 294 -0.09 -34.02 11.55
CA VAL A 294 -1.31 -33.28 11.26
C VAL A 294 -1.82 -32.64 12.55
N LEU A 295 -1.91 -31.31 12.55
CA LEU A 295 -2.44 -30.54 13.66
C LEU A 295 -3.79 -29.95 13.27
N GLY A 296 -4.75 -29.96 14.18
CA GLY A 296 -6.06 -29.34 13.97
C GLY A 296 -6.51 -28.54 15.19
N GLY A 297 -6.90 -27.29 14.98
CA GLY A 297 -7.37 -26.39 16.03
C GLY A 297 -8.30 -25.32 15.50
N ALA A 298 -8.93 -24.58 16.42
CA ALA A 298 -9.77 -23.42 16.10
C ALA A 298 -9.17 -22.15 16.72
N GLU A 299 -9.04 -21.09 15.94
CA GLU A 299 -8.53 -19.81 16.37
C GLU A 299 -9.28 -18.65 15.68
N ALA A 300 -9.73 -17.67 16.44
CA ALA A 300 -10.38 -16.46 15.92
C ALA A 300 -11.57 -16.73 14.95
N GLY A 301 -12.40 -17.74 15.25
CA GLY A 301 -13.57 -18.08 14.43
C GLY A 301 -13.23 -18.85 13.13
N ARG A 302 -12.01 -19.33 13.00
CA ARG A 302 -11.56 -20.18 11.89
C ARG A 302 -10.98 -21.47 12.39
N VAL A 303 -11.25 -22.55 11.68
CA VAL A 303 -10.58 -23.81 11.86
C VAL A 303 -9.29 -23.83 11.03
N ARG A 304 -8.21 -24.26 11.64
CA ARG A 304 -6.90 -24.41 10.99
C ARG A 304 -6.48 -25.88 11.06
N ILE A 305 -6.13 -26.45 9.92
CA ILE A 305 -5.54 -27.77 9.81
C ILE A 305 -4.14 -27.60 9.20
N GLU A 306 -3.13 -28.07 9.87
CA GLU A 306 -1.74 -28.01 9.40
C GLU A 306 -1.20 -29.40 9.13
N VAL A 307 -0.64 -29.61 7.94
CA VAL A 307 0.07 -30.81 7.55
C VAL A 307 1.55 -30.46 7.45
N LEU A 308 2.34 -31.00 8.36
CA LEU A 308 3.78 -30.79 8.45
C LEU A 308 4.50 -32.07 8.01
N ASP A 309 5.51 -31.93 7.15
CA ASP A 309 6.34 -33.04 6.72
C ASP A 309 7.82 -32.81 7.09
N SER A 310 8.59 -33.89 7.14
CA SER A 310 10.03 -33.89 7.36
C SER A 310 10.83 -33.91 6.04
N GLY A 311 10.20 -33.57 4.92
CA GLY A 311 10.85 -33.52 3.61
C GLY A 311 11.70 -32.25 3.40
N PRO A 312 12.09 -31.96 2.16
CA PRO A 312 12.95 -30.82 1.84
C PRO A 312 12.25 -29.46 1.92
N GLY A 313 10.91 -29.43 2.14
CA GLY A 313 10.11 -28.21 2.14
C GLY A 313 9.92 -27.60 0.76
N VAL A 314 9.32 -26.39 0.73
CA VAL A 314 9.06 -25.65 -0.50
C VAL A 314 9.84 -24.34 -0.51
N PRO A 315 10.77 -24.13 -1.46
CA PRO A 315 11.53 -22.88 -1.61
C PRO A 315 10.60 -21.67 -1.74
N ALA A 316 11.00 -20.53 -1.17
CA ALA A 316 10.17 -19.33 -1.10
C ALA A 316 9.69 -18.86 -2.49
N GLU A 317 10.56 -18.99 -3.51
CA GLU A 317 10.29 -18.57 -4.89
C GLU A 317 9.24 -19.43 -5.59
N LEU A 318 8.96 -20.63 -5.05
CA LEU A 318 8.01 -21.56 -5.63
C LEU A 318 6.66 -21.58 -4.90
N ARG A 319 6.54 -20.95 -3.73
CA ARG A 319 5.34 -21.04 -2.87
C ARG A 319 4.05 -20.58 -3.57
N ASP A 320 4.14 -19.55 -4.39
CA ASP A 320 2.97 -19.08 -5.16
C ASP A 320 2.69 -19.97 -6.35
N ARG A 321 3.73 -20.53 -6.97
CA ARG A 321 3.64 -21.31 -8.20
C ARG A 321 3.18 -22.73 -8.01
N ILE A 322 3.37 -23.34 -6.83
CA ILE A 322 2.95 -24.74 -6.59
C ILE A 322 1.45 -24.96 -6.68
N PHE A 323 0.66 -23.88 -6.64
CA PHE A 323 -0.80 -23.93 -6.84
C PHE A 323 -1.21 -23.69 -8.31
N GLU A 324 -0.26 -23.38 -9.20
CA GLU A 324 -0.54 -23.27 -10.63
C GLU A 324 -0.84 -24.67 -11.22
N PRO A 325 -1.89 -24.83 -12.04
CA PRO A 325 -2.16 -26.10 -12.71
C PRO A 325 -0.97 -26.57 -13.55
N PHE A 326 -0.68 -27.87 -13.50
CA PHE A 326 0.44 -28.54 -14.18
C PHE A 326 1.83 -28.19 -13.66
N PHE A 327 1.97 -27.33 -12.68
CA PHE A 327 3.27 -27.06 -12.07
C PHE A 327 3.70 -28.23 -11.18
N THR A 328 4.89 -28.76 -11.43
CA THR A 328 5.48 -29.83 -10.62
C THR A 328 7.00 -29.73 -10.63
N THR A 329 7.61 -29.99 -9.50
CA THR A 329 9.07 -30.15 -9.34
C THR A 329 9.51 -31.62 -9.40
N LYS A 330 8.55 -32.56 -9.47
CA LYS A 330 8.82 -34.01 -9.49
C LYS A 330 9.26 -34.43 -10.89
N SER A 331 10.47 -34.97 -11.01
CA SER A 331 11.02 -35.49 -12.26
C SER A 331 10.40 -36.84 -12.66
N GLY A 332 10.49 -37.18 -13.95
CA GLY A 332 10.05 -38.50 -14.43
C GLY A 332 8.52 -38.72 -14.47
N GLY A 333 7.74 -37.65 -14.53
CA GLY A 333 6.30 -37.75 -14.64
C GLY A 333 5.55 -38.22 -13.39
N LYS A 334 6.22 -38.32 -12.25
CA LYS A 334 5.59 -38.79 -10.97
C LYS A 334 4.61 -37.78 -10.35
N GLY A 335 4.55 -36.54 -10.85
CA GLY A 335 3.62 -35.50 -10.41
C GLY A 335 2.76 -35.00 -11.57
N THR A 336 1.44 -34.94 -11.40
CA THR A 336 0.52 -34.38 -12.42
C THR A 336 0.48 -32.85 -12.39
N GLY A 337 0.93 -32.23 -11.28
CA GLY A 337 0.82 -30.79 -11.05
C GLY A 337 -0.62 -30.27 -10.88
N LEU A 338 -1.61 -31.17 -10.74
CA LEU A 338 -3.02 -30.81 -10.62
C LEU A 338 -3.53 -30.83 -9.17
N GLY A 339 -2.94 -31.65 -8.32
CA GLY A 339 -3.47 -31.91 -6.98
C GLY A 339 -3.60 -30.65 -6.13
N LEU A 340 -2.56 -29.84 -6.01
CA LEU A 340 -2.60 -28.60 -5.23
C LEU A 340 -3.52 -27.54 -5.84
N ALA A 341 -3.59 -27.44 -7.17
CA ALA A 341 -4.53 -26.58 -7.87
C ALA A 341 -5.99 -26.95 -7.59
N VAL A 342 -6.31 -28.25 -7.64
CA VAL A 342 -7.64 -28.78 -7.26
C VAL A 342 -7.91 -28.49 -5.78
N SER A 343 -6.96 -28.74 -4.89
CA SER A 343 -7.12 -28.45 -3.46
C SER A 343 -7.43 -26.99 -3.21
N GLN A 344 -6.73 -26.06 -3.86
CA GLN A 344 -6.99 -24.63 -3.74
C GLN A 344 -8.39 -24.25 -4.28
N HIS A 345 -8.79 -24.82 -5.41
CA HIS A 345 -10.12 -24.62 -5.98
C HIS A 345 -11.23 -25.08 -5.02
N LEU A 346 -11.11 -26.27 -4.45
CA LEU A 346 -12.07 -26.82 -3.48
C LEU A 346 -12.12 -25.98 -2.20
N MET A 347 -10.98 -25.54 -1.71
CA MET A 347 -10.92 -24.68 -0.52
C MET A 347 -11.62 -23.35 -0.73
N ARG A 348 -11.36 -22.67 -1.85
CA ARG A 348 -12.02 -21.40 -2.21
C ARG A 348 -13.54 -21.56 -2.34
N ALA A 349 -14.01 -22.66 -2.90
CA ALA A 349 -15.44 -22.96 -3.00
C ALA A 349 -16.12 -23.09 -1.63
N MET A 350 -15.38 -23.52 -0.60
CA MET A 350 -15.84 -23.63 0.79
C MET A 350 -15.54 -22.36 1.63
N SER A 351 -15.24 -21.21 1.01
CA SER A 351 -14.81 -19.98 1.69
C SER A 351 -13.58 -20.17 2.60
N GLY A 352 -12.79 -21.19 2.27
CA GLY A 352 -11.52 -21.51 2.90
C GLY A 352 -10.32 -21.03 2.09
N ASP A 353 -9.14 -21.29 2.64
CA ASP A 353 -7.87 -20.99 1.98
C ASP A 353 -6.84 -22.09 2.25
N ILE A 354 -5.83 -22.19 1.38
CA ILE A 354 -4.69 -23.10 1.53
C ILE A 354 -3.40 -22.30 1.29
N SER A 355 -2.45 -22.44 2.19
CA SER A 355 -1.16 -21.80 2.12
C SER A 355 -0.03 -22.77 2.43
N VAL A 356 1.21 -22.39 2.05
CA VAL A 356 2.42 -23.17 2.31
C VAL A 356 3.44 -22.32 3.05
N GLY A 357 4.13 -22.94 3.99
CA GLY A 357 5.21 -22.33 4.79
C GLY A 357 6.30 -23.33 5.08
N GLU A 358 7.19 -22.99 5.99
CA GLU A 358 8.23 -23.87 6.50
C GLU A 358 7.74 -24.56 7.79
N SER A 359 8.02 -25.85 7.90
CA SER A 359 7.86 -26.58 9.14
C SER A 359 8.96 -26.16 10.14
N PRO A 360 8.68 -26.09 11.45
CA PRO A 360 9.70 -25.85 12.47
C PRO A 360 10.88 -26.83 12.43
N HIS A 361 10.70 -27.97 11.80
CA HIS A 361 11.70 -29.04 11.68
C HIS A 361 12.37 -29.09 10.29
N GLY A 362 12.22 -28.04 9.46
CA GLY A 362 12.93 -27.89 8.18
C GLY A 362 12.18 -28.46 6.96
N GLY A 363 11.00 -29.07 7.13
CA GLY A 363 10.18 -29.59 6.04
C GLY A 363 9.10 -28.61 5.54
N GLY A 364 8.16 -29.10 4.76
CA GLY A 364 7.01 -28.34 4.32
C GLY A 364 5.93 -28.25 5.39
N LYS A 365 5.20 -27.13 5.40
CA LYS A 365 3.99 -26.92 6.19
C LYS A 365 2.87 -26.43 5.29
N PHE A 366 1.85 -27.23 5.07
CA PHE A 366 0.63 -26.81 4.40
C PHE A 366 -0.43 -26.48 5.44
N THR A 367 -1.04 -25.30 5.32
CA THR A 367 -2.08 -24.83 6.24
C THR A 367 -3.38 -24.66 5.48
N VAL A 368 -4.42 -25.35 5.91
CA VAL A 368 -5.81 -25.24 5.44
C VAL A 368 -6.58 -24.42 6.47
N SER A 369 -7.34 -23.42 6.02
CA SER A 369 -8.15 -22.55 6.88
C SER A 369 -9.60 -22.52 6.40
N LEU A 370 -10.55 -22.77 7.29
CA LEU A 370 -11.99 -22.82 7.03
C LEU A 370 -12.76 -21.99 8.06
N PRO A 371 -13.99 -21.54 7.76
CA PRO A 371 -14.88 -20.99 8.78
C PRO A 371 -15.18 -22.04 9.85
N ALA A 372 -15.19 -21.63 11.13
CA ALA A 372 -15.71 -22.43 12.23
C ALA A 372 -17.24 -22.36 12.24
N VAL A 373 -17.89 -23.35 12.89
CA VAL A 373 -19.35 -23.36 13.12
C VAL A 373 -19.71 -22.51 14.32
#